data_a022541fbbd8f09ccc1685cc1131ddfe
#
_entry.id   a022541fbbd8f09ccc1685cc1131ddfe
#
_cell.length_a   1.000
_cell.length_b   1.000
_cell.length_c   1.000
_cell.angle_alpha   90.00
_cell.angle_beta   90.00
_cell.angle_gamma   90.00
#
_symmetry.space_group_name_H-M   'P 1'
#
loop_
_entity.id
_entity.type
_entity.pdbx_description
1 polymer ?
#
loop_
_entity_poly.entity_id
_entity_poly.type
_entity_poly.pdbx_seq_one_letter_code
_entity_poly.pdbx_strand_id
1 'polypeptide(L)'
;MIYSGGLATYCADAQATADLLRTHDVVVVAGNVEERLSVGVKHCGCGFNEGSACDVLASSRYDHAGHTIYKETNCWMGSLPHIATFTMSRAHLAVAHGGVTQTNRSIFPATPDEDLRRELQLSGTDGVIAEHSEIPYSRQVDSQLWHNAGAISMPANDRTLRLWYTVVTPSSDSIYIKIQALDFNWRGAVAKIRAAGLSLACADALESGLWPRDKIISSDDQAQPGRPLTESALKWSTRGVMPKPKSQRIAAP
;
A
#
# COMPACT_ATOMS: atom_id res chain seq x y z
N MET A 1 -2.70 10.07 11.29
CA MET A 1 -2.96 9.26 10.08
C MET A 1 -1.63 8.85 9.49
N ILE A 2 -1.55 7.65 8.88
CA ILE A 2 -0.35 7.19 8.17
C ILE A 2 -0.77 6.82 6.75
N TYR A 3 0.00 7.25 5.76
CA TYR A 3 -0.14 6.90 4.35
C TYR A 3 1.02 5.96 3.96
N SER A 4 0.70 4.79 3.45
CA SER A 4 1.65 3.69 3.28
C SER A 4 2.35 3.65 1.93
N GLY A 5 2.38 4.74 1.18
CA GLY A 5 3.08 4.86 -0.10
C GLY A 5 2.17 4.77 -1.31
N GLY A 6 2.74 4.80 -2.52
CA GLY A 6 1.97 4.72 -3.76
C GLY A 6 1.22 6.01 -4.12
N LEU A 7 1.64 7.17 -3.62
CA LEU A 7 0.92 8.44 -3.78
C LEU A 7 0.86 8.96 -5.23
N ALA A 8 1.80 8.53 -6.07
CA ALA A 8 2.03 9.16 -7.37
C ALA A 8 1.50 8.35 -8.56
N THR A 9 1.13 7.07 -8.38
CA THR A 9 0.98 6.16 -9.53
C THR A 9 -0.42 5.86 -10.00
N TYR A 10 -1.43 5.97 -9.15
CA TYR A 10 -2.79 5.55 -9.52
C TYR A 10 -3.75 6.73 -9.71
N CYS A 11 -3.24 7.93 -9.86
CA CYS A 11 -4.04 9.13 -10.10
C CYS A 11 -3.44 10.00 -11.20
N ALA A 12 -4.27 10.86 -11.80
CA ALA A 12 -3.82 11.87 -12.76
C ALA A 12 -3.24 13.11 -12.08
N ASP A 13 -3.52 13.31 -10.79
CA ASP A 13 -3.20 14.52 -10.02
C ASP A 13 -2.10 14.25 -8.99
N ALA A 14 -0.99 13.60 -9.40
CA ALA A 14 0.08 13.17 -8.50
C ALA A 14 0.65 14.34 -7.65
N GLN A 15 0.89 15.51 -8.24
CA GLN A 15 1.37 16.67 -7.50
C GLN A 15 0.36 17.16 -6.46
N ALA A 16 -0.92 17.27 -6.83
CA ALA A 16 -1.96 17.71 -5.89
C ALA A 16 -2.16 16.72 -4.73
N THR A 17 -1.99 15.42 -4.98
CA THR A 17 -2.02 14.38 -3.93
C THR A 17 -0.87 14.57 -2.95
N ALA A 18 0.35 14.81 -3.44
CA ALA A 18 1.50 15.07 -2.60
C ALA A 18 1.32 16.36 -1.76
N ASP A 19 0.81 17.43 -2.36
CA ASP A 19 0.56 18.69 -1.68
C ASP A 19 -0.50 18.53 -0.57
N LEU A 20 -1.55 17.76 -0.83
CA LEU A 20 -2.58 17.45 0.16
C LEU A 20 -1.99 16.73 1.38
N LEU A 21 -1.19 15.70 1.18
CA LEU A 21 -0.55 14.94 2.26
C LEU A 21 0.41 15.83 3.08
N ARG A 22 1.19 16.67 2.42
CA ARG A 22 2.12 17.61 3.06
C ARG A 22 1.38 18.68 3.87
N THR A 23 0.28 19.22 3.33
CA THR A 23 -0.53 20.26 4.01
C THR A 23 -1.18 19.75 5.29
N HIS A 24 -1.53 18.46 5.36
CA HIS A 24 -2.23 17.88 6.51
C HIS A 24 -1.30 17.18 7.51
N ASP A 25 0.01 17.33 7.38
CA ASP A 25 1.02 16.70 8.26
C ASP A 25 0.78 15.20 8.45
N VAL A 26 0.54 14.50 7.34
CA VAL A 26 0.35 13.05 7.32
C VAL A 26 1.71 12.37 7.34
N VAL A 27 1.90 11.40 8.22
CA VAL A 27 3.07 10.52 8.15
C VAL A 27 2.98 9.69 6.87
N VAL A 28 3.96 9.83 6.00
CA VAL A 28 4.01 9.10 4.73
C VAL A 28 5.20 8.16 4.74
N VAL A 29 4.98 6.92 4.31
CA VAL A 29 6.03 5.92 4.06
C VAL A 29 6.29 5.88 2.55
N ALA A 30 7.55 5.80 2.14
CA ALA A 30 7.90 5.71 0.74
C ALA A 30 7.45 4.36 0.15
N GLY A 31 6.79 4.42 -1.00
CA GLY A 31 6.58 3.27 -1.87
C GLY A 31 7.69 3.16 -2.92
N ASN A 32 7.69 2.06 -3.68
CA ASN A 32 8.69 1.81 -4.73
C ASN A 32 8.72 2.92 -5.80
N VAL A 33 7.61 3.60 -6.03
CA VAL A 33 7.52 4.69 -7.00
C VAL A 33 8.15 5.96 -6.46
N GLU A 34 7.84 6.34 -5.22
CA GLU A 34 8.44 7.49 -4.55
C GLU A 34 9.96 7.35 -4.48
N GLU A 35 10.45 6.15 -4.11
CA GLU A 35 11.88 5.85 -4.09
C GLU A 35 12.54 6.14 -5.44
N ARG A 36 11.95 5.63 -6.51
CA ARG A 36 12.55 5.69 -7.85
C ARG A 36 12.43 7.07 -8.50
N LEU A 37 11.30 7.74 -8.33
CA LEU A 37 11.13 9.12 -8.80
C LEU A 37 12.14 10.06 -8.14
N SER A 38 12.36 9.90 -6.84
CA SER A 38 13.27 10.76 -6.09
C SER A 38 14.73 10.71 -6.58
N VAL A 39 15.15 9.57 -7.12
CA VAL A 39 16.52 9.37 -7.65
C VAL A 39 16.58 9.43 -9.18
N GLY A 40 15.47 9.74 -9.85
CA GLY A 40 15.41 9.94 -11.30
C GLY A 40 15.63 8.67 -12.15
N VAL A 41 15.32 7.49 -11.61
CA VAL A 41 15.36 6.22 -12.36
C VAL A 41 14.20 6.20 -13.36
N LYS A 42 14.43 5.63 -14.57
CA LYS A 42 13.46 5.66 -15.68
C LYS A 42 12.35 4.59 -15.63
N HIS A 43 12.25 3.81 -14.57
CA HIS A 43 11.22 2.76 -14.44
C HIS A 43 10.71 2.63 -13.01
N CYS A 44 9.44 2.27 -12.84
CA CYS A 44 8.77 2.20 -11.53
C CYS A 44 9.32 1.12 -10.58
N GLY A 45 9.98 0.08 -11.10
CA GLY A 45 10.42 -1.06 -10.30
C GLY A 45 9.27 -1.88 -9.72
N CYS A 46 8.14 -1.90 -10.40
CA CYS A 46 6.93 -2.57 -9.90
C CYS A 46 7.00 -4.10 -9.92
N GLY A 47 8.07 -4.67 -10.50
CA GLY A 47 8.32 -6.11 -10.50
C GLY A 47 7.50 -6.90 -11.52
N PHE A 48 6.84 -6.23 -12.47
CA PHE A 48 6.10 -6.88 -13.55
C PHE A 48 7.04 -7.45 -14.62
N ASN A 49 6.60 -8.49 -15.34
CA ASN A 49 7.32 -9.01 -16.48
C ASN A 49 7.41 -7.95 -17.58
N GLU A 50 8.61 -7.73 -18.09
CA GLU A 50 8.89 -6.75 -19.14
C GLU A 50 7.95 -6.95 -20.35
N GLY A 51 7.31 -5.88 -20.81
CA GLY A 51 6.35 -5.87 -21.92
C GLY A 51 4.98 -6.47 -21.61
N SER A 52 4.72 -6.90 -20.38
CA SER A 52 3.37 -7.28 -19.96
C SER A 52 2.42 -6.06 -19.94
N ALA A 53 1.09 -6.28 -20.01
CA ALA A 53 0.15 -5.17 -19.92
C ALA A 53 0.30 -4.40 -18.61
N CYS A 54 0.62 -5.06 -17.52
CA CYS A 54 0.87 -4.40 -16.23
C CYS A 54 2.16 -3.58 -16.23
N ASP A 55 3.22 -4.06 -16.88
CA ASP A 55 4.47 -3.32 -17.02
C ASP A 55 4.24 -2.05 -17.87
N VAL A 56 3.57 -2.17 -19.01
CA VAL A 56 3.20 -1.02 -19.86
C VAL A 56 2.35 -0.01 -19.10
N LEU A 57 1.39 -0.48 -18.30
CA LEU A 57 0.54 0.36 -17.46
C LEU A 57 1.31 1.09 -16.37
N ALA A 58 2.18 0.37 -15.67
CA ALA A 58 3.01 0.91 -14.61
C ALA A 58 3.99 1.95 -15.15
N SER A 59 4.61 1.66 -16.30
CA SER A 59 5.55 2.57 -16.97
C SER A 59 4.86 3.87 -17.41
N SER A 60 3.69 3.77 -18.07
CA SER A 60 2.94 4.96 -18.49
C SER A 60 2.57 5.89 -17.32
N ARG A 61 2.12 5.31 -16.19
CA ARG A 61 1.79 6.07 -14.97
C ARG A 61 3.02 6.69 -14.32
N TYR A 62 4.11 5.93 -14.28
CA TYR A 62 5.37 6.38 -13.74
C TYR A 62 5.93 7.57 -14.54
N ASP A 63 5.90 7.49 -15.86
CA ASP A 63 6.33 8.57 -16.75
C ASP A 63 5.46 9.82 -16.57
N HIS A 64 4.14 9.65 -16.47
CA HIS A 64 3.22 10.77 -16.20
C HIS A 64 3.55 11.45 -14.86
N ALA A 65 3.73 10.68 -13.80
CA ALA A 65 4.13 11.21 -12.49
C ALA A 65 5.47 11.95 -12.58
N GLY A 66 6.45 11.39 -13.26
CA GLY A 66 7.76 12.00 -13.47
C GLY A 66 7.72 13.35 -14.21
N HIS A 67 6.73 13.55 -15.08
CA HIS A 67 6.54 14.81 -15.82
C HIS A 67 5.68 15.84 -15.05
N THR A 68 4.84 15.41 -14.13
CA THR A 68 3.86 16.28 -13.44
C THR A 68 4.29 16.68 -12.04
N ILE A 69 5.16 15.90 -11.40
CA ILE A 69 5.66 16.17 -10.05
C ILE A 69 6.80 17.20 -10.10
N TYR A 70 6.72 18.20 -9.21
CA TYR A 70 7.73 19.23 -9.08
C TYR A 70 9.00 18.71 -8.40
N LYS A 71 10.13 19.36 -8.69
CA LYS A 71 11.44 18.99 -8.13
C LYS A 71 11.44 18.99 -6.61
N GLU A 72 10.78 19.95 -5.97
CA GLU A 72 10.66 20.06 -4.52
C GLU A 72 9.90 18.87 -3.93
N THR A 73 8.89 18.38 -4.64
CA THR A 73 8.13 17.18 -4.24
C THR A 73 8.96 15.92 -4.42
N ASN A 74 9.75 15.82 -5.48
CA ASN A 74 10.73 14.73 -5.65
C ASN A 74 11.76 14.70 -4.52
N CYS A 75 12.30 15.86 -4.13
CA CYS A 75 13.21 15.96 -2.98
C CYS A 75 12.52 15.51 -1.67
N TRP A 76 11.28 15.93 -1.46
CA TRP A 76 10.50 15.50 -0.30
C TRP A 76 10.25 13.97 -0.32
N MET A 77 9.87 13.39 -1.45
CA MET A 77 9.71 11.94 -1.59
C MET A 77 11.00 11.18 -1.25
N GLY A 78 12.16 11.69 -1.64
CA GLY A 78 13.46 11.13 -1.28
C GLY A 78 13.81 11.22 0.21
N SER A 79 13.10 12.03 0.99
CA SER A 79 13.27 12.13 2.44
C SER A 79 12.28 11.26 3.24
N LEU A 80 11.36 10.57 2.57
CA LEU A 80 10.37 9.74 3.24
C LEU A 80 11.00 8.47 3.83
N PRO A 81 10.57 8.04 5.01
CA PRO A 81 11.04 6.78 5.58
C PRO A 81 10.50 5.58 4.79
N HIS A 82 11.29 4.52 4.65
CA HIS A 82 10.84 3.24 4.08
C HIS A 82 9.93 2.47 5.05
N ILE A 83 10.12 2.67 6.34
CA ILE A 83 9.34 2.05 7.41
C ILE A 83 9.10 3.10 8.49
N ALA A 84 7.84 3.25 8.88
CA ALA A 84 7.46 3.99 10.07
C ALA A 84 7.08 3.02 11.18
N THR A 85 7.40 3.35 12.44
CA THR A 85 7.02 2.50 13.58
C THR A 85 6.25 3.29 14.62
N PHE A 86 5.34 2.62 15.29
CA PHE A 86 4.60 3.19 16.41
C PHE A 86 4.24 2.10 17.43
N THR A 87 3.94 2.52 18.67
CA THR A 87 3.48 1.60 19.71
C THR A 87 2.02 1.87 20.03
N MET A 88 1.22 0.81 20.09
CA MET A 88 -0.21 0.85 20.43
C MET A 88 -0.57 -0.36 21.30
N SER A 89 -1.24 -0.15 22.44
CA SER A 89 -1.65 -1.24 23.34
C SER A 89 -0.52 -2.25 23.67
N ARG A 90 0.67 -1.75 23.95
CA ARG A 90 1.93 -2.47 24.19
C ARG A 90 2.58 -3.09 22.95
N ALA A 91 1.86 -3.28 21.85
CA ALA A 91 2.45 -3.81 20.62
C ALA A 91 3.26 -2.73 19.90
N HIS A 92 4.41 -3.11 19.39
CA HIS A 92 5.24 -2.32 18.49
C HIS A 92 4.92 -2.73 17.06
N LEU A 93 4.44 -1.78 16.26
CA LEU A 93 3.99 -2.00 14.90
C LEU A 93 4.88 -1.26 13.90
N ALA A 94 5.13 -1.88 12.77
CA ALA A 94 5.72 -1.24 11.60
C ALA A 94 4.65 -0.96 10.54
N VAL A 95 4.83 0.13 9.80
CA VAL A 95 4.13 0.42 8.56
C VAL A 95 5.17 0.44 7.45
N ALA A 96 4.96 -0.37 6.43
CA ALA A 96 5.75 -0.45 5.21
C ALA A 96 4.83 -0.34 4.00
N HIS A 97 5.35 -0.01 2.82
CA HIS A 97 4.54 -0.04 1.61
C HIS A 97 4.22 -1.47 1.17
N GLY A 98 5.24 -2.27 0.90
CA GLY A 98 5.15 -3.69 0.53
C GLY A 98 5.79 -4.58 1.58
N GLY A 99 6.76 -5.41 1.17
CA GLY A 99 7.57 -6.19 2.11
C GLY A 99 8.51 -5.30 2.92
N VAL A 100 8.95 -5.81 4.07
CA VAL A 100 9.97 -5.16 4.92
C VAL A 100 11.35 -5.26 4.25
N THR A 101 11.58 -6.34 3.53
CA THR A 101 12.85 -6.59 2.83
C THR A 101 12.96 -5.88 1.49
N GLN A 102 11.83 -5.65 0.84
CA GLN A 102 11.75 -4.99 -0.47
C GLN A 102 10.44 -4.22 -0.58
N THR A 103 10.53 -2.95 -0.87
CA THR A 103 9.38 -2.03 -0.95
C THR A 103 8.34 -2.47 -1.99
N ASN A 104 8.78 -3.10 -3.08
CA ASN A 104 7.92 -3.61 -4.16
C ASN A 104 7.50 -5.07 -4.00
N ARG A 105 7.76 -5.70 -2.85
CA ARG A 105 7.32 -7.07 -2.61
C ARG A 105 5.84 -7.11 -2.27
N SER A 106 5.03 -7.65 -3.18
CA SER A 106 3.60 -7.91 -2.91
C SER A 106 3.44 -9.12 -2.00
N ILE A 107 2.72 -8.93 -0.91
CA ILE A 107 2.36 -9.99 0.04
C ILE A 107 0.83 -10.16 -0.04
N PHE A 108 0.39 -11.30 -0.53
CA PHE A 108 -1.00 -11.64 -0.78
C PHE A 108 -1.60 -12.53 0.31
N PRO A 109 -2.94 -12.69 0.36
CA PRO A 109 -3.59 -13.60 1.32
C PRO A 109 -3.06 -15.04 1.27
N ALA A 110 -2.69 -15.56 0.09
CA ALA A 110 -2.15 -16.91 -0.09
C ALA A 110 -0.62 -17.01 0.05
N THR A 111 0.08 -15.91 0.30
CA THR A 111 1.55 -15.97 0.54
C THR A 111 1.87 -16.97 1.65
N PRO A 112 2.83 -17.90 1.46
CA PRO A 112 3.17 -18.90 2.46
C PRO A 112 3.53 -18.31 3.83
N ASP A 113 3.16 -19.01 4.92
CA ASP A 113 3.46 -18.55 6.28
C ASP A 113 4.97 -18.37 6.54
N GLU A 114 5.81 -19.15 5.88
CA GLU A 114 7.26 -19.04 6.01
C GLU A 114 7.77 -17.67 5.51
N ASP A 115 7.25 -17.21 4.38
CA ASP A 115 7.57 -15.90 3.81
C ASP A 115 7.09 -14.77 4.71
N LEU A 116 5.86 -14.86 5.20
CA LEU A 116 5.31 -13.90 6.17
C LEU A 116 6.11 -13.89 7.48
N ARG A 117 6.45 -15.05 7.99
CA ARG A 117 7.27 -15.17 9.21
C ARG A 117 8.62 -14.48 9.03
N ARG A 118 9.25 -14.65 7.87
CA ARG A 118 10.52 -14.00 7.55
C ARG A 118 10.38 -12.48 7.55
N GLU A 119 9.38 -11.92 6.88
CA GLU A 119 9.11 -10.48 6.85
C GLU A 119 8.84 -9.92 8.27
N LEU A 120 8.02 -10.60 9.05
CA LEU A 120 7.69 -10.24 10.42
C LEU A 120 8.92 -10.29 11.34
N GLN A 121 9.76 -11.31 11.23
CA GLN A 121 11.00 -11.40 12.00
C GLN A 121 11.97 -10.29 11.65
N LEU A 122 12.15 -9.99 10.36
CA LEU A 122 13.05 -8.94 9.89
C LEU A 122 12.56 -7.54 10.25
N SER A 123 11.24 -7.34 10.36
CA SER A 123 10.71 -6.07 10.87
C SER A 123 11.13 -5.76 12.29
N GLY A 124 11.44 -6.79 13.08
CA GLY A 124 11.73 -6.66 14.51
C GLY A 124 10.55 -6.15 15.34
N THR A 125 9.32 -6.17 14.80
CA THR A 125 8.11 -5.65 15.44
C THR A 125 7.11 -6.76 15.74
N ASP A 126 6.04 -6.43 16.45
CA ASP A 126 4.99 -7.39 16.80
C ASP A 126 3.95 -7.54 15.68
N GLY A 127 3.94 -6.61 14.74
CA GLY A 127 3.12 -6.69 13.53
C GLY A 127 3.54 -5.68 12.48
N VAL A 128 3.20 -5.98 11.24
CA VAL A 128 3.43 -5.14 10.06
C VAL A 128 2.09 -4.78 9.43
N ILE A 129 1.93 -3.50 9.11
CA ILE A 129 0.84 -2.98 8.30
C ILE A 129 1.43 -2.59 6.94
N ALA A 130 0.89 -3.17 5.86
CA ALA A 130 1.34 -2.92 4.49
C ALA A 130 0.16 -2.58 3.57
N GLU A 131 0.44 -2.30 2.29
CA GLU A 131 -0.60 -1.92 1.33
C GLU A 131 -0.37 -2.50 -0.07
N HIS A 132 0.84 -2.55 -0.57
CA HIS A 132 1.25 -2.77 -1.97
C HIS A 132 0.52 -3.89 -2.74
N SER A 133 -0.05 -4.89 -2.08
CA SER A 133 -0.90 -5.89 -2.74
C SER A 133 -2.34 -5.42 -2.95
N GLU A 134 -2.71 -4.21 -2.47
CA GLU A 134 -3.99 -3.52 -2.65
C GLU A 134 -5.23 -4.27 -2.14
N ILE A 135 -5.11 -5.54 -1.78
CA ILE A 135 -6.17 -6.38 -1.23
C ILE A 135 -6.15 -6.33 0.29
N PRO A 136 -7.20 -5.81 0.96
CA PRO A 136 -7.21 -5.71 2.42
C PRO A 136 -7.43 -7.08 3.07
N TYR A 137 -6.55 -7.44 4.00
CA TYR A 137 -6.68 -8.66 4.80
C TYR A 137 -5.82 -8.62 6.05
N SER A 138 -6.08 -9.52 6.99
CA SER A 138 -5.24 -9.74 8.17
C SER A 138 -4.88 -11.21 8.28
N ARG A 139 -3.62 -11.51 8.60
CA ARG A 139 -3.14 -12.84 8.95
C ARG A 139 -2.31 -12.78 10.21
N GLN A 140 -2.54 -13.73 11.09
CA GLN A 140 -1.70 -13.93 12.26
C GLN A 140 -0.80 -15.13 11.99
N VAL A 141 0.51 -14.93 12.10
CA VAL A 141 1.51 -15.97 12.00
C VAL A 141 2.21 -16.03 13.35
N ASP A 142 2.08 -17.16 14.02
CA ASP A 142 2.45 -17.35 15.43
C ASP A 142 1.75 -16.29 16.32
N SER A 143 2.48 -15.40 17.00
CA SER A 143 1.92 -14.31 17.78
C SER A 143 1.93 -12.95 17.07
N GLN A 144 2.55 -12.88 15.89
CA GLN A 144 2.73 -11.64 15.14
C GLN A 144 1.61 -11.43 14.12
N LEU A 145 1.36 -10.17 13.77
CA LEU A 145 0.33 -9.79 12.83
C LEU A 145 0.93 -9.29 11.52
N TRP A 146 0.44 -9.82 10.39
CA TRP A 146 0.54 -9.18 9.09
C TRP A 146 -0.83 -8.64 8.70
N HIS A 147 -0.88 -7.35 8.38
CA HIS A 147 -2.10 -6.70 7.95
C HIS A 147 -1.87 -5.92 6.66
N ASN A 148 -2.68 -6.16 5.64
CA ASN A 148 -2.75 -5.28 4.47
C ASN A 148 -3.96 -4.35 4.63
N ALA A 149 -3.70 -3.05 4.56
CA ALA A 149 -4.71 -2.02 4.81
C ALA A 149 -5.68 -1.81 3.63
N GLY A 150 -5.40 -2.42 2.49
CA GLY A 150 -6.03 -2.07 1.22
C GLY A 150 -5.49 -0.75 0.67
N ALA A 151 -5.99 -0.32 -0.47
CA ALA A 151 -5.57 0.91 -1.14
C ALA A 151 -6.74 1.87 -1.36
N ILE A 152 -6.45 3.18 -1.30
CA ILE A 152 -7.40 4.25 -1.66
C ILE A 152 -7.17 4.77 -3.08
N SER A 153 -6.34 4.08 -3.84
CA SER A 153 -5.95 4.44 -5.20
C SER A 153 -6.48 3.47 -6.26
N MET A 154 -6.70 2.20 -5.89
CA MET A 154 -7.13 1.13 -6.80
C MET A 154 -8.14 0.21 -6.10
N PRO A 155 -9.20 -0.25 -6.78
CA PRO A 155 -10.11 -1.28 -6.26
C PRO A 155 -9.37 -2.59 -5.97
N ALA A 156 -9.86 -3.36 -5.01
CA ALA A 156 -9.22 -4.59 -4.53
C ALA A 156 -9.45 -5.82 -5.44
N ASN A 157 -9.66 -5.65 -6.73
CA ASN A 157 -9.95 -6.71 -7.71
C ASN A 157 -11.19 -7.57 -7.35
N ASP A 158 -12.14 -6.98 -6.63
CA ASP A 158 -13.30 -7.64 -6.05
C ASP A 158 -14.63 -7.36 -6.81
N ARG A 159 -14.54 -6.76 -8.00
CA ARG A 159 -15.66 -6.31 -8.84
C ARG A 159 -16.55 -5.26 -8.18
N THR A 160 -16.08 -4.62 -7.13
CA THR A 160 -16.72 -3.42 -6.57
C THR A 160 -15.91 -2.17 -6.93
N LEU A 161 -16.56 -1.02 -6.96
CA LEU A 161 -15.89 0.25 -7.26
C LEU A 161 -15.35 0.93 -6.00
N ARG A 162 -15.41 0.23 -4.85
CA ARG A 162 -14.96 0.75 -3.58
C ARG A 162 -13.44 0.66 -3.44
N LEU A 163 -12.91 1.61 -2.72
CA LEU A 163 -11.54 1.60 -2.23
C LEU A 163 -11.52 1.12 -0.78
N TRP A 164 -10.35 0.90 -0.22
CA TRP A 164 -10.24 0.29 1.09
C TRP A 164 -9.24 1.04 1.97
N TYR A 165 -9.55 1.16 3.24
CA TYR A 165 -8.66 1.69 4.26
C TYR A 165 -8.87 0.96 5.58
N THR A 166 -7.94 1.17 6.51
CA THR A 166 -7.99 0.52 7.81
C THR A 166 -8.01 1.53 8.95
N VAL A 167 -8.88 1.28 9.93
CA VAL A 167 -8.89 2.00 11.21
C VAL A 167 -8.35 1.08 12.30
N VAL A 168 -7.31 1.55 13.00
CA VAL A 168 -6.68 0.83 14.10
C VAL A 168 -7.03 1.54 15.40
N THR A 169 -7.62 0.83 16.35
CA THR A 169 -8.10 1.40 17.62
C THR A 169 -7.52 0.63 18.81
N PRO A 170 -6.87 1.32 19.76
CA PRO A 170 -6.30 0.68 20.94
C PRO A 170 -7.36 0.22 21.94
N SER A 171 -7.06 -0.86 22.67
CA SER A 171 -7.73 -1.27 23.89
C SER A 171 -6.67 -1.60 24.95
N SER A 172 -7.07 -1.99 26.16
CA SER A 172 -6.12 -2.26 27.26
C SER A 172 -5.09 -3.36 26.94
N ASP A 173 -5.51 -4.40 26.23
CA ASP A 173 -4.74 -5.61 25.96
C ASP A 173 -4.90 -6.16 24.53
N SER A 174 -5.43 -5.32 23.64
CA SER A 174 -5.70 -5.69 22.27
C SER A 174 -5.75 -4.46 21.37
N ILE A 175 -5.67 -4.71 20.07
CA ILE A 175 -5.87 -3.72 19.02
C ILE A 175 -7.04 -4.18 18.17
N TYR A 176 -8.00 -3.29 17.94
CA TYR A 176 -9.07 -3.51 16.98
C TYR A 176 -8.66 -2.97 15.62
N ILE A 177 -8.72 -3.80 14.62
CA ILE A 177 -8.35 -3.50 13.23
C ILE A 177 -9.62 -3.63 12.40
N LYS A 178 -10.10 -2.51 11.85
CA LYS A 178 -11.31 -2.48 11.03
C LYS A 178 -10.93 -2.14 9.61
N ILE A 179 -11.20 -3.06 8.69
CA ILE A 179 -11.14 -2.85 7.25
C ILE A 179 -12.45 -2.23 6.82
N GLN A 180 -12.38 -1.05 6.23
CA GLN A 180 -13.55 -0.26 5.84
C GLN A 180 -13.49 0.07 4.35
N ALA A 181 -14.66 0.05 3.72
CA ALA A 181 -14.84 0.46 2.35
C ALA A 181 -14.97 1.99 2.26
N LEU A 182 -14.48 2.55 1.17
CA LEU A 182 -14.58 3.96 0.85
C LEU A 182 -15.28 4.13 -0.50
N ASP A 183 -16.46 4.72 -0.49
CA ASP A 183 -17.07 5.21 -1.71
C ASP A 183 -16.44 6.54 -2.13
N PHE A 184 -16.18 6.71 -3.41
CA PHE A 184 -15.52 7.89 -3.94
C PHE A 184 -16.07 8.28 -5.31
N ASN A 185 -15.72 9.46 -5.78
CA ASN A 185 -16.09 9.93 -7.11
C ASN A 185 -15.24 9.25 -8.21
N TRP A 186 -15.46 7.96 -8.43
CA TRP A 186 -14.72 7.20 -9.43
C TRP A 186 -14.91 7.74 -10.86
N ARG A 187 -16.10 8.29 -11.20
CA ARG A 187 -16.36 8.91 -12.51
C ARG A 187 -15.46 10.11 -12.74
N GLY A 188 -15.28 10.96 -11.73
CA GLY A 188 -14.36 12.09 -11.79
C GLY A 188 -12.90 11.64 -11.92
N ALA A 189 -12.49 10.59 -11.20
CA ALA A 189 -11.15 10.02 -11.31
C ALA A 189 -10.89 9.45 -12.71
N VAL A 190 -11.82 8.68 -13.27
CA VAL A 190 -11.76 8.14 -14.64
C VAL A 190 -11.65 9.25 -15.67
N ALA A 191 -12.48 10.29 -15.55
CA ALA A 191 -12.43 11.43 -16.46
C ALA A 191 -11.06 12.13 -16.47
N LYS A 192 -10.44 12.31 -15.30
CA LYS A 192 -9.10 12.88 -15.17
C LYS A 192 -8.02 11.97 -15.76
N ILE A 193 -8.09 10.66 -15.51
CA ILE A 193 -7.16 9.67 -16.09
C ILE A 193 -7.21 9.72 -17.62
N ARG A 194 -8.41 9.74 -18.21
CA ARG A 194 -8.60 9.84 -19.66
C ARG A 194 -8.11 11.17 -20.22
N ALA A 195 -8.40 12.28 -19.55
CA ALA A 195 -7.96 13.61 -19.96
C ALA A 195 -6.43 13.76 -19.92
N ALA A 196 -5.76 13.08 -18.99
CA ALA A 196 -4.31 13.05 -18.89
C ALA A 196 -3.64 12.11 -19.91
N GLY A 197 -4.40 11.41 -20.76
CA GLY A 197 -3.87 10.45 -21.73
C GLY A 197 -3.26 9.20 -21.10
N LEU A 198 -3.59 8.92 -19.84
CA LEU A 198 -3.13 7.72 -19.16
C LEU A 198 -3.83 6.48 -19.71
N SER A 199 -3.23 5.32 -19.48
CA SER A 199 -3.73 4.06 -20.01
C SER A 199 -5.20 3.82 -19.67
N LEU A 200 -5.99 3.41 -20.70
CA LEU A 200 -7.39 3.07 -20.55
C LEU A 200 -7.62 1.96 -19.53
N ALA A 201 -6.71 1.01 -19.38
CA ALA A 201 -6.87 -0.07 -18.43
C ALA A 201 -6.84 0.41 -16.95
N CYS A 202 -6.26 1.58 -16.65
CA CYS A 202 -6.41 2.21 -15.34
C CYS A 202 -7.85 2.71 -15.13
N ALA A 203 -8.42 3.35 -16.14
CA ALA A 203 -9.81 3.79 -16.12
C ALA A 203 -10.76 2.59 -16.02
N ASP A 204 -10.52 1.55 -16.81
CA ASP A 204 -11.33 0.32 -16.84
C ASP A 204 -11.30 -0.40 -15.48
N ALA A 205 -10.16 -0.40 -14.77
CA ALA A 205 -10.07 -0.96 -13.43
C ALA A 205 -10.96 -0.20 -12.43
N LEU A 206 -11.00 1.13 -12.51
CA LEU A 206 -11.89 1.95 -11.68
C LEU A 206 -13.38 1.80 -12.07
N GLU A 207 -13.69 1.48 -13.33
CA GLU A 207 -15.06 1.29 -13.82
C GLU A 207 -15.60 -0.13 -13.59
N SER A 208 -14.71 -1.11 -13.50
CA SER A 208 -15.10 -2.53 -13.36
C SER A 208 -14.88 -3.11 -11.97
N GLY A 209 -13.99 -2.49 -11.19
CA GLY A 209 -13.48 -3.05 -9.94
C GLY A 209 -12.56 -4.25 -10.15
N LEU A 210 -12.07 -4.46 -11.38
CA LEU A 210 -11.20 -5.58 -11.75
C LEU A 210 -9.89 -5.08 -12.35
N TRP A 211 -8.79 -5.71 -11.96
CA TRP A 211 -7.49 -5.44 -12.55
C TRP A 211 -7.38 -6.05 -13.95
N PRO A 212 -6.50 -5.53 -14.81
CA PRO A 212 -6.17 -6.19 -16.07
C PRO A 212 -5.77 -7.65 -15.83
N ARG A 213 -6.21 -8.54 -16.72
CA ARG A 213 -5.93 -9.98 -16.60
C ARG A 213 -4.48 -10.29 -16.95
N ASP A 214 -3.56 -10.00 -16.04
CA ASP A 214 -2.18 -10.45 -16.14
C ASP A 214 -1.78 -11.21 -14.87
N LYS A 215 -0.83 -12.17 -15.04
CA LYS A 215 -0.40 -13.17 -14.06
C LYS A 215 0.40 -12.60 -12.87
N ILE A 216 -0.02 -11.48 -12.30
CA ILE A 216 0.67 -10.87 -11.15
C ILE A 216 0.29 -11.55 -9.85
N ILE A 217 -0.94 -12.06 -9.79
CA ILE A 217 -1.50 -12.73 -8.63
C ILE A 217 -1.18 -14.21 -8.74
N SER A 218 -0.74 -14.86 -7.65
CA SER A 218 -0.52 -16.31 -7.62
C SER A 218 -1.78 -17.05 -8.04
N SER A 219 -1.65 -18.29 -8.53
CA SER A 219 -2.80 -19.11 -8.92
C SER A 219 -3.83 -19.25 -7.80
N ASP A 220 -3.39 -19.27 -6.55
CA ASP A 220 -4.24 -19.44 -5.38
C ASP A 220 -4.95 -18.13 -5.00
N ASP A 221 -4.31 -16.98 -5.19
CA ASP A 221 -4.94 -15.67 -5.03
C ASP A 221 -5.81 -15.30 -6.23
N GLN A 222 -5.51 -15.81 -7.44
CA GLN A 222 -6.36 -15.72 -8.63
C GLN A 222 -7.68 -16.51 -8.49
N ALA A 223 -7.78 -17.43 -7.55
CA ALA A 223 -8.98 -18.24 -7.36
C ALA A 223 -10.23 -17.42 -6.95
N GLN A 224 -10.08 -16.13 -6.64
CA GLN A 224 -11.18 -15.28 -6.20
C GLN A 224 -11.28 -13.89 -6.87
N PRO A 225 -10.83 -13.65 -8.12
CA PRO A 225 -11.05 -12.34 -8.75
C PRO A 225 -12.55 -12.10 -8.89
N GLY A 226 -12.97 -10.90 -8.51
CA GLY A 226 -14.37 -10.49 -8.64
C GLY A 226 -15.31 -11.02 -7.57
N ARG A 227 -14.82 -11.58 -6.46
CA ARG A 227 -15.65 -11.83 -5.28
C ARG A 227 -15.70 -10.58 -4.42
N PRO A 228 -16.88 -9.95 -4.24
CA PRO A 228 -17.01 -8.75 -3.45
C PRO A 228 -16.49 -8.94 -2.03
N LEU A 229 -15.57 -8.09 -1.62
CA LEU A 229 -15.09 -8.03 -0.26
C LEU A 229 -16.14 -7.36 0.64
N THR A 230 -16.11 -7.69 1.91
CA THR A 230 -16.95 -7.07 2.94
C THR A 230 -16.08 -6.40 3.98
N GLU A 231 -16.59 -5.32 4.57
CA GLU A 231 -15.97 -4.73 5.75
C GLU A 231 -15.82 -5.79 6.84
N SER A 232 -14.71 -5.74 7.53
CA SER A 232 -14.40 -6.73 8.55
C SER A 232 -13.68 -6.10 9.73
N ALA A 233 -13.69 -6.80 10.86
CA ALA A 233 -13.00 -6.38 12.06
C ALA A 233 -12.26 -7.56 12.69
N LEU A 234 -11.02 -7.32 13.07
CA LEU A 234 -10.20 -8.25 13.84
C LEU A 234 -9.90 -7.64 15.20
N LYS A 235 -10.03 -8.42 16.25
CA LYS A 235 -9.45 -8.13 17.56
C LYS A 235 -8.17 -8.91 17.72
N TRP A 236 -7.03 -8.21 17.63
CA TRP A 236 -5.71 -8.83 17.85
C TRP A 236 -5.27 -8.64 19.29
N SER A 237 -4.99 -9.73 20.01
CA SER A 237 -4.55 -9.69 21.40
C SER A 237 -3.07 -9.29 21.49
N THR A 238 -2.78 -8.29 22.33
CA THR A 238 -1.41 -7.89 22.66
C THR A 238 -0.94 -8.47 24.00
N ARG A 239 -1.68 -9.42 24.59
CA ARG A 239 -1.28 -10.19 25.77
C ARG A 239 -0.11 -11.09 25.40
N GLY A 240 0.96 -11.03 26.17
CA GLY A 240 2.20 -11.79 25.90
C GLY A 240 3.19 -11.10 24.99
N VAL A 241 2.84 -9.96 24.41
CA VAL A 241 3.81 -9.08 23.76
C VAL A 241 4.71 -8.47 24.87
N MET A 242 5.99 -8.85 24.87
CA MET A 242 6.95 -8.27 25.80
C MET A 242 7.24 -6.83 25.37
N PRO A 243 7.14 -5.83 26.25
CA PRO A 243 7.53 -4.46 25.89
C PRO A 243 8.98 -4.43 25.45
N LYS A 244 9.21 -4.22 24.17
CA LYS A 244 10.56 -3.99 23.65
C LYS A 244 11.03 -2.60 24.11
N PRO A 245 12.32 -2.41 24.43
CA PRO A 245 12.85 -1.09 24.76
C PRO A 245 12.57 -0.14 23.61
N LYS A 246 12.17 1.11 23.94
CA LYS A 246 11.91 2.15 22.94
C LYS A 246 13.10 2.23 21.98
N SER A 247 12.94 1.83 20.74
CA SER A 247 13.96 2.00 19.72
C SER A 247 14.20 3.50 19.54
N GLN A 248 15.44 3.92 19.64
CA GLN A 248 15.85 5.27 19.26
C GLN A 248 15.45 5.48 17.80
N ARG A 249 14.85 6.64 17.50
CA ARG A 249 14.65 7.08 16.11
C ARG A 249 16.00 6.98 15.42
N ILE A 250 16.13 6.07 14.46
CA ILE A 250 17.24 6.12 13.52
C ILE A 250 16.92 7.29 12.61
N ALA A 251 17.61 8.42 12.83
CA ALA A 251 17.64 9.49 11.87
C ALA A 251 18.27 8.89 10.59
N ALA A 252 17.62 9.11 9.45
CA ALA A 252 18.22 8.81 8.16
C ALA A 252 19.53 9.60 8.00
N PRO A 253 20.55 9.03 7.35
CA PRO A 253 21.80 9.71 7.05
C PRO A 253 21.61 10.88 6.09
#